data_692f727b3dc55121d771b121335e55d1
#
_entry.id   692f727b3dc55121d771b121335e55d1
#
_cell.length_a   1.000
_cell.length_b   1.000
_cell.length_c   1.000
_cell.angle_alpha   90.00
_cell.angle_beta   90.00
_cell.angle_gamma   90.00
#
_symmetry.space_group_name_H-M   'P 1'
#
loop_
_entity.id
_entity.type
_entity.pdbx_description
1 polymer ?
#
loop_
_entity_poly.entity_id
_entity_poly.type
_entity_poly.pdbx_seq_one_letter_code
_entity_poly.pdbx_strand_id
1 'polypeptide(L)'
;EDELGTYEQNKYYQELLKLAKEENRECIPVSAQFESELIVLDENEKHDYLMDLKINDPSKIGLKLLIQHVYKMLRLQTFFTTGKKETRAWTIKKGFSAPKAASVIHSDFEKGFIRAECVHWEDLIKHKSWSNAKDNGLIRSEGKEYVVEEGDVIVFRHNT
;
A
#
# COMPACT_ATOMS: atom_id res chain seq x y z
N GLU A 1 25.87 -7.93 -6.95
CA GLU A 1 24.96 -8.06 -8.13
C GLU A 1 24.57 -9.51 -8.36
N ASP A 2 25.56 -10.40 -8.46
CA ASP A 2 25.34 -11.81 -8.82
C ASP A 2 24.50 -12.60 -7.82
N GLU A 3 24.21 -12.06 -6.65
CA GLU A 3 23.53 -12.76 -5.56
C GLU A 3 22.04 -12.41 -5.43
N LEU A 4 21.51 -11.44 -6.15
CA LEU A 4 20.12 -10.99 -6.01
C LEU A 4 19.08 -12.08 -6.27
N GLY A 5 19.32 -12.95 -7.25
CA GLY A 5 18.47 -14.11 -7.54
C GLY A 5 18.79 -15.33 -6.68
N THR A 6 19.89 -15.33 -5.91
CA THR A 6 20.41 -16.49 -5.17
C THR A 6 20.82 -16.16 -3.72
N TYR A 7 20.42 -14.98 -3.21
CA TYR A 7 20.79 -14.53 -1.85
C TYR A 7 20.43 -15.55 -0.76
N GLU A 8 19.42 -16.37 -0.99
CA GLU A 8 19.04 -17.45 -0.08
C GLU A 8 20.15 -18.49 0.10
N GLN A 9 21.09 -18.61 -0.86
CA GLN A 9 22.23 -19.52 -0.79
C GLN A 9 23.46 -18.89 -0.12
N ASN A 10 23.42 -17.56 0.13
CA ASN A 10 24.53 -16.86 0.79
C ASN A 10 24.63 -17.28 2.25
N LYS A 11 25.83 -17.74 2.65
CA LYS A 11 26.11 -18.25 3.99
C LYS A 11 25.83 -17.20 5.09
N TYR A 12 26.22 -15.95 4.86
CA TYR A 12 26.01 -14.87 5.83
C TYR A 12 24.53 -14.50 5.96
N TYR A 13 23.79 -14.55 4.86
CA TYR A 13 22.35 -14.35 4.90
C TYR A 13 21.67 -15.45 5.72
N GLN A 14 22.07 -16.71 5.55
CA GLN A 14 21.52 -17.83 6.31
C GLN A 14 21.83 -17.73 7.82
N GLU A 15 23.04 -17.31 8.16
CA GLU A 15 23.43 -17.08 9.56
C GLU A 15 22.60 -15.93 10.18
N LEU A 16 22.43 -14.81 9.44
CA LEU A 16 21.62 -13.69 9.88
C LEU A 16 20.13 -14.05 10.00
N LEU A 17 19.61 -14.83 9.05
CA LEU A 17 18.23 -15.30 9.07
C LEU A 17 17.94 -16.18 10.29
N LYS A 18 18.91 -17.04 10.68
CA LYS A 18 18.80 -17.86 11.89
C LYS A 18 18.72 -16.98 13.14
N LEU A 19 19.63 -16.02 13.27
CA LEU A 19 19.63 -15.07 14.39
C LEU A 19 18.33 -14.25 14.45
N ALA A 20 17.87 -13.76 13.31
CA ALA A 20 16.62 -13.00 13.23
C ALA A 20 15.41 -13.83 13.69
N LYS A 21 15.37 -15.13 13.32
CA LYS A 21 14.32 -16.05 13.79
C LYS A 21 14.37 -16.28 15.30
N GLU A 22 15.55 -16.45 15.87
CA GLU A 22 15.75 -16.63 17.32
C GLU A 22 15.26 -15.37 18.10
N GLU A 23 15.47 -14.19 17.52
CA GLU A 23 15.02 -12.92 18.11
C GLU A 23 13.57 -12.51 17.72
N ASN A 24 12.87 -13.36 16.97
CA ASN A 24 11.54 -13.07 16.42
C ASN A 24 11.50 -11.77 15.60
N ARG A 25 12.51 -11.59 14.76
CA ARG A 25 12.68 -10.45 13.84
C ARG A 25 12.62 -10.90 12.38
N GLU A 26 12.28 -9.99 11.50
CA GLU A 26 12.31 -10.22 10.05
C GLU A 26 13.69 -9.81 9.50
N CYS A 27 14.17 -10.55 8.49
CA CYS A 27 15.39 -10.25 7.75
C CYS A 27 15.04 -10.07 6.29
N ILE A 28 15.31 -8.89 5.74
CA ILE A 28 14.93 -8.50 4.37
C ILE A 28 16.22 -8.15 3.62
N PRO A 29 16.55 -8.87 2.53
CA PRO A 29 17.71 -8.54 1.70
C PRO A 29 17.36 -7.33 0.81
N VAL A 30 18.27 -6.36 0.77
CA VAL A 30 18.16 -5.18 -0.10
C VAL A 30 19.50 -4.95 -0.79
N SER A 31 19.50 -4.78 -2.11
CA SER A 31 20.66 -4.35 -2.86
C SER A 31 20.50 -2.88 -3.24
N ALA A 32 21.29 -2.01 -2.62
CA ALA A 32 21.25 -0.57 -2.89
C ALA A 32 21.66 -0.26 -4.35
N GLN A 33 22.59 -1.03 -4.91
CA GLN A 33 23.02 -0.88 -6.28
C GLN A 33 21.87 -1.19 -7.26
N PHE A 34 21.23 -2.35 -7.10
CA PHE A 34 20.07 -2.74 -7.90
C PHE A 34 18.95 -1.68 -7.88
N GLU A 35 18.62 -1.19 -6.69
CA GLU A 35 17.60 -0.13 -6.55
C GLU A 35 18.01 1.16 -7.27
N SER A 36 19.30 1.54 -7.19
CA SER A 36 19.83 2.72 -7.89
C SER A 36 19.75 2.59 -9.40
N GLU A 37 20.00 1.40 -9.94
CA GLU A 37 19.91 1.10 -11.36
C GLU A 37 18.45 1.14 -11.83
N LEU A 38 17.51 0.57 -11.06
CA LEU A 38 16.09 0.61 -11.40
C LEU A 38 15.50 2.02 -11.46
N ILE A 39 16.01 2.97 -10.68
CA ILE A 39 15.45 4.34 -10.64
C ILE A 39 15.62 5.07 -11.97
N VAL A 40 16.71 4.82 -12.69
CA VAL A 40 17.06 5.52 -13.94
C VAL A 40 16.45 4.90 -15.20
N LEU A 41 15.89 3.69 -15.09
CA LEU A 41 15.29 2.95 -16.20
C LEU A 41 13.82 3.34 -16.40
N ASP A 42 13.38 3.34 -17.66
CA ASP A 42 11.95 3.40 -17.97
C ASP A 42 11.25 2.06 -17.69
N GLU A 43 9.90 1.99 -17.81
CA GLU A 43 9.14 0.79 -17.45
C GLU A 43 9.44 -0.42 -18.35
N ASN A 44 9.79 -0.22 -19.62
CA ASN A 44 10.17 -1.31 -20.54
C ASN A 44 11.57 -1.82 -20.20
N GLU A 45 12.52 -0.90 -20.03
CA GLU A 45 13.88 -1.22 -19.60
C GLU A 45 13.92 -1.94 -18.25
N LYS A 46 13.09 -1.52 -17.28
CA LYS A 46 12.93 -2.23 -16.00
C LYS A 46 12.46 -3.66 -16.19
N HIS A 47 11.47 -3.85 -17.07
CA HIS A 47 10.95 -5.18 -17.36
C HIS A 47 12.04 -6.09 -17.90
N ASP A 48 12.76 -5.64 -18.94
CA ASP A 48 13.83 -6.39 -19.58
C ASP A 48 14.97 -6.70 -18.59
N TYR A 49 15.37 -5.71 -17.78
CA TYR A 49 16.39 -5.86 -16.77
C TYR A 49 16.00 -6.90 -15.68
N LEU A 50 14.76 -6.89 -15.24
CA LEU A 50 14.24 -7.88 -14.29
C LEU A 50 14.21 -9.30 -14.91
N MET A 51 13.84 -9.41 -16.17
CA MET A 51 13.85 -10.69 -16.90
C MET A 51 15.26 -11.26 -17.04
N ASP A 52 16.26 -10.43 -17.37
CA ASP A 52 17.66 -10.83 -17.46
C ASP A 52 18.20 -11.37 -16.11
N LEU A 53 17.79 -10.76 -15.01
CA LEU A 53 18.10 -11.20 -13.66
C LEU A 53 17.24 -12.39 -13.17
N LYS A 54 16.32 -12.89 -14.01
CA LYS A 54 15.36 -13.97 -13.68
C LYS A 54 14.47 -13.64 -12.48
N ILE A 55 14.17 -12.37 -12.28
CA ILE A 55 13.31 -11.88 -11.22
C ILE A 55 11.88 -11.79 -11.75
N ASN A 56 11.08 -12.82 -11.49
CA ASN A 56 9.70 -12.91 -11.95
C ASN A 56 8.72 -12.03 -11.17
N ASP A 57 9.05 -11.68 -9.93
CA ASP A 57 8.17 -10.90 -9.05
C ASP A 57 8.99 -9.85 -8.28
N PRO A 58 9.09 -8.63 -8.81
CA PRO A 58 9.84 -7.55 -8.18
C PRO A 58 9.25 -7.07 -6.84
N SER A 59 8.03 -7.49 -6.50
CA SER A 59 7.44 -7.18 -5.19
C SER A 59 8.04 -7.99 -4.05
N LYS A 60 8.75 -9.07 -4.36
CA LYS A 60 9.38 -9.99 -3.38
C LYS A 60 10.83 -9.67 -3.09
N ILE A 61 11.38 -8.62 -3.65
CA ILE A 61 12.78 -8.23 -3.46
C ILE A 61 12.91 -6.73 -3.19
N GLY A 62 14.05 -6.35 -2.64
CA GLY A 62 14.51 -4.98 -2.55
C GLY A 62 13.60 -4.04 -1.77
N LEU A 63 13.52 -2.80 -2.27
CA LEU A 63 12.81 -1.71 -1.60
C LEU A 63 11.30 -1.95 -1.50
N LYS A 64 10.67 -2.55 -2.51
CA LYS A 64 9.23 -2.86 -2.47
C LYS A 64 8.89 -3.82 -1.34
N LEU A 65 9.68 -4.88 -1.19
CA LEU A 65 9.53 -5.84 -0.09
C LEU A 65 9.75 -5.17 1.27
N LEU A 66 10.79 -4.35 1.39
CA LEU A 66 11.07 -3.60 2.61
C LEU A 66 9.89 -2.70 3.00
N ILE A 67 9.33 -1.93 2.06
CA ILE A 67 8.17 -1.06 2.30
C ILE A 67 6.97 -1.87 2.80
N GLN A 68 6.65 -3.00 2.15
CA GLN A 68 5.54 -3.86 2.57
C GLN A 68 5.71 -4.38 4.00
N HIS A 69 6.92 -4.83 4.35
CA HIS A 69 7.22 -5.31 5.70
C HIS A 69 7.16 -4.19 6.75
N VAL A 70 7.68 -3.00 6.43
CA VAL A 70 7.58 -1.84 7.32
C VAL A 70 6.11 -1.43 7.54
N TYR A 71 5.30 -1.39 6.49
CA TYR A 71 3.85 -1.13 6.61
C TYR A 71 3.16 -2.15 7.51
N LYS A 72 3.45 -3.44 7.30
CA LYS A 72 2.91 -4.52 8.12
C LYS A 72 3.35 -4.41 9.59
N MET A 73 4.65 -4.20 9.83
CA MET A 73 5.23 -4.08 11.17
C MET A 73 4.66 -2.89 11.94
N LEU A 74 4.50 -1.74 11.28
CA LEU A 74 3.93 -0.53 11.85
C LEU A 74 2.39 -0.57 11.89
N ARG A 75 1.77 -1.63 11.40
CA ARG A 75 0.32 -1.79 11.28
C ARG A 75 -0.32 -0.63 10.51
N LEU A 76 0.32 -0.21 9.44
CA LEU A 76 -0.18 0.82 8.53
C LEU A 76 -1.07 0.21 7.45
N GLN A 77 -1.95 1.05 6.93
CA GLN A 77 -2.76 0.77 5.75
C GLN A 77 -3.05 2.07 5.00
N THR A 78 -3.48 1.93 3.75
CA THR A 78 -3.75 3.05 2.85
C THR A 78 -5.21 3.08 2.45
N PHE A 79 -5.82 4.25 2.51
CA PHE A 79 -7.07 4.55 1.83
C PHE A 79 -6.87 5.70 0.84
N PHE A 80 -7.82 5.88 -0.05
CA PHE A 80 -7.77 6.90 -1.09
C PHE A 80 -8.93 7.87 -0.96
N THR A 81 -8.69 9.09 -1.40
CA THR A 81 -9.76 10.04 -1.72
C THR A 81 -9.65 10.41 -3.19
N THR A 82 -10.77 10.53 -3.88
CA THR A 82 -10.80 10.96 -5.27
C THR A 82 -11.83 12.05 -5.46
N GLY A 83 -11.50 13.04 -6.26
CA GLY A 83 -12.32 14.19 -6.58
C GLY A 83 -12.01 14.73 -7.98
N LYS A 84 -12.70 15.82 -8.37
CA LYS A 84 -12.48 16.46 -9.69
C LYS A 84 -11.07 17.01 -9.89
N LYS A 85 -10.37 17.35 -8.82
CA LYS A 85 -9.07 18.04 -8.89
C LYS A 85 -7.89 17.11 -8.64
N GLU A 86 -8.05 16.15 -7.74
CA GLU A 86 -6.95 15.25 -7.35
C GLU A 86 -7.48 13.90 -6.87
N THR A 87 -6.62 12.90 -6.96
CA THR A 87 -6.71 11.62 -6.25
C THR A 87 -5.51 11.51 -5.32
N ARG A 88 -5.75 11.16 -4.07
CA ARG A 88 -4.70 11.13 -3.05
C ARG A 88 -4.76 9.87 -2.20
N ALA A 89 -3.58 9.31 -1.91
CA ALA A 89 -3.40 8.22 -0.95
C ALA A 89 -3.12 8.79 0.45
N TRP A 90 -3.73 8.18 1.46
CA TRP A 90 -3.59 8.54 2.87
C TRP A 90 -3.19 7.33 3.67
N THR A 91 -2.13 7.45 4.45
CA THR A 91 -1.65 6.38 5.32
C THR A 91 -2.25 6.53 6.72
N ILE A 92 -2.84 5.45 7.22
CA ILE A 92 -3.42 5.37 8.57
C ILE A 92 -2.97 4.10 9.28
N LYS A 93 -3.20 4.01 10.59
CA LYS A 93 -3.03 2.75 11.32
C LYS A 93 -4.24 1.82 11.08
N LYS A 94 -3.99 0.53 10.96
CA LYS A 94 -5.06 -0.48 10.92
C LYS A 94 -5.97 -0.35 12.15
N GLY A 95 -7.27 -0.43 11.91
CA GLY A 95 -8.28 -0.29 12.93
C GLY A 95 -8.79 1.14 13.15
N PHE A 96 -8.36 2.12 12.34
CA PHE A 96 -8.96 3.45 12.40
C PHE A 96 -10.40 3.40 11.91
N SER A 97 -11.31 3.98 12.71
CA SER A 97 -12.70 4.24 12.29
C SER A 97 -12.75 5.34 11.24
N ALA A 98 -13.85 5.42 10.49
CA ALA A 98 -14.02 6.42 9.43
C ALA A 98 -13.83 7.87 9.92
N PRO A 99 -14.36 8.32 11.09
CA PRO A 99 -14.06 9.66 11.61
C PRO A 99 -12.57 9.86 11.89
N LYS A 100 -11.91 8.83 12.46
CA LYS A 100 -10.48 8.90 12.77
C LYS A 100 -9.61 8.94 11.51
N ALA A 101 -9.98 8.21 10.46
CA ALA A 101 -9.35 8.30 9.14
C ALA A 101 -9.57 9.68 8.50
N ALA A 102 -10.76 10.24 8.62
CA ALA A 102 -11.08 11.58 8.13
C ALA A 102 -10.22 12.66 8.79
N SER A 103 -9.84 12.50 10.07
CA SER A 103 -8.99 13.45 10.79
C SER A 103 -7.58 13.60 10.21
N VAL A 104 -7.09 12.58 9.50
CA VAL A 104 -5.78 12.64 8.83
C VAL A 104 -5.79 13.63 7.66
N ILE A 105 -6.95 13.87 7.07
CA ILE A 105 -7.15 14.88 6.03
C ILE A 105 -7.26 16.26 6.66
N HIS A 106 -8.18 16.42 7.61
CA HIS A 106 -8.36 17.62 8.39
C HIS A 106 -9.14 17.34 9.68
N SER A 107 -8.79 18.02 10.78
CA SER A 107 -9.44 17.83 12.08
C SER A 107 -10.95 18.12 12.07
N ASP A 108 -11.41 19.02 11.22
CA ASP A 108 -12.82 19.35 11.11
C ASP A 108 -13.66 18.25 10.46
N PHE A 109 -13.05 17.39 9.65
CA PHE A 109 -13.72 16.22 9.06
C PHE A 109 -14.08 15.19 10.13
N GLU A 110 -13.25 15.03 11.17
CA GLU A 110 -13.56 14.17 12.31
C GLU A 110 -14.74 14.76 13.14
N LYS A 111 -14.65 16.06 13.47
CA LYS A 111 -15.66 16.72 14.32
C LYS A 111 -17.03 16.80 13.64
N GLY A 112 -17.04 17.14 12.36
CA GLY A 112 -18.26 17.28 11.56
C GLY A 112 -18.71 15.99 10.86
N PHE A 113 -18.09 14.83 11.15
CA PHE A 113 -18.35 13.59 10.41
C PHE A 113 -19.84 13.20 10.46
N ILE A 114 -20.40 12.95 9.28
CA ILE A 114 -21.76 12.46 9.08
C ILE A 114 -21.73 10.98 8.66
N ARG A 115 -21.08 10.69 7.53
CA ARG A 115 -20.92 9.35 6.98
C ARG A 115 -19.75 9.30 6.00
N ALA A 116 -19.31 8.08 5.68
CA ALA A 116 -18.35 7.81 4.62
C ALA A 116 -19.05 7.05 3.48
N GLU A 117 -18.84 7.46 2.24
CA GLU A 117 -19.25 6.72 1.05
C GLU A 117 -18.00 6.01 0.54
N CYS A 118 -17.98 4.67 0.58
CA CYS A 118 -16.80 3.85 0.36
C CYS A 118 -17.01 2.88 -0.80
N VAL A 119 -15.95 2.66 -1.59
CA VAL A 119 -15.86 1.60 -2.59
C VAL A 119 -14.41 1.10 -2.63
N HIS A 120 -14.18 -0.18 -2.86
CA HIS A 120 -12.82 -0.68 -3.04
C HIS A 120 -12.24 -0.18 -4.37
N TRP A 121 -10.95 0.17 -4.40
CA TRP A 121 -10.30 0.75 -5.58
C TRP A 121 -10.39 -0.13 -6.84
N GLU A 122 -10.32 -1.46 -6.70
CA GLU A 122 -10.45 -2.39 -7.82
C GLU A 122 -11.83 -2.32 -8.48
N ASP A 123 -12.89 -2.23 -7.66
CA ASP A 123 -14.25 -2.07 -8.15
C ASP A 123 -14.44 -0.72 -8.84
N LEU A 124 -13.85 0.34 -8.28
CA LEU A 124 -13.92 1.66 -8.90
C LEU A 124 -13.22 1.69 -10.28
N ILE A 125 -12.04 1.08 -10.40
CA ILE A 125 -11.32 0.97 -11.69
C ILE A 125 -12.11 0.13 -12.69
N LYS A 126 -12.63 -1.02 -12.25
CA LYS A 126 -13.45 -1.90 -13.10
C LYS A 126 -14.67 -1.18 -13.67
N HIS A 127 -15.32 -0.35 -12.90
CA HIS A 127 -16.52 0.41 -13.31
C HIS A 127 -16.20 1.79 -13.89
N LYS A 128 -14.93 2.20 -13.94
CA LYS A 128 -14.39 3.41 -14.59
C LYS A 128 -14.90 4.76 -14.04
N SER A 129 -15.88 4.77 -13.17
CA SER A 129 -16.37 6.00 -12.56
C SER A 129 -17.16 5.76 -11.27
N TRP A 130 -17.21 6.77 -10.42
CA TRP A 130 -18.01 6.78 -9.20
C TRP A 130 -19.51 6.59 -9.49
N SER A 131 -20.03 7.22 -10.56
CA SER A 131 -21.42 7.08 -10.96
C SER A 131 -21.76 5.64 -11.31
N ASN A 132 -20.96 5.02 -12.17
CA ASN A 132 -21.19 3.63 -12.57
C ASN A 132 -21.07 2.66 -11.38
N ALA A 133 -20.12 2.87 -10.47
CA ALA A 133 -20.01 2.07 -9.24
C ALA A 133 -21.26 2.24 -8.37
N LYS A 134 -21.81 3.45 -8.28
CA LYS A 134 -23.05 3.73 -7.55
C LYS A 134 -24.26 3.06 -8.18
N ASP A 135 -24.41 3.16 -9.50
CA ASP A 135 -25.53 2.57 -10.25
C ASP A 135 -25.52 1.03 -10.16
N ASN A 136 -24.35 0.43 -9.94
CA ASN A 136 -24.20 -1.00 -9.68
C ASN A 136 -24.26 -1.38 -8.17
N GLY A 137 -24.60 -0.45 -7.29
CA GLY A 137 -24.79 -0.72 -5.86
C GLY A 137 -23.50 -1.01 -5.09
N LEU A 138 -22.33 -0.65 -5.61
CA LEU A 138 -21.02 -0.93 -5.00
C LEU A 138 -20.60 0.13 -3.99
N ILE A 139 -21.23 1.30 -4.01
CA ILE A 139 -20.95 2.36 -3.04
C ILE A 139 -21.64 2.02 -1.72
N ARG A 140 -20.87 1.74 -0.70
CA ARG A 140 -21.33 1.51 0.66
C ARG A 140 -21.47 2.85 1.38
N SER A 141 -22.51 3.01 2.19
CA SER A 141 -22.69 4.18 3.05
C SER A 141 -22.45 3.77 4.49
N GLU A 142 -21.35 4.23 5.06
CA GLU A 142 -20.80 3.75 6.32
C GLU A 142 -20.89 4.84 7.42
N GLY A 143 -21.18 4.41 8.63
CA GLY A 143 -21.30 5.26 9.81
C GLY A 143 -19.98 5.45 10.58
N LYS A 144 -20.09 5.99 11.81
CA LYS A 144 -18.95 6.33 12.67
C LYS A 144 -18.13 5.12 13.12
N GLU A 145 -18.78 3.96 13.25
CA GLU A 145 -18.16 2.72 13.72
C GLU A 145 -17.46 1.92 12.61
N TYR A 146 -17.59 2.37 11.36
CA TYR A 146 -16.93 1.70 10.25
C TYR A 146 -15.42 1.77 10.40
N VAL A 147 -14.78 0.62 10.38
CA VAL A 147 -13.32 0.49 10.37
C VAL A 147 -12.86 0.50 8.90
N VAL A 148 -12.06 1.49 8.54
CA VAL A 148 -11.53 1.64 7.18
C VAL A 148 -10.70 0.43 6.80
N GLU A 149 -10.87 -0.05 5.57
CA GLU A 149 -10.14 -1.18 5.00
C GLU A 149 -9.02 -0.71 4.07
N GLU A 150 -8.01 -1.58 3.86
CA GLU A 150 -6.95 -1.33 2.88
C GLU A 150 -7.54 -1.19 1.48
N GLY A 151 -7.19 -0.11 0.78
CA GLY A 151 -7.66 0.10 -0.59
C GLY A 151 -9.05 0.73 -0.72
N ASP A 152 -9.70 1.10 0.36
CA ASP A 152 -10.93 1.87 0.29
C ASP A 152 -10.73 3.21 -0.42
N VAL A 153 -11.59 3.55 -1.35
CA VAL A 153 -11.74 4.89 -1.91
C VAL A 153 -12.93 5.55 -1.22
N ILE A 154 -12.70 6.66 -0.50
CA ILE A 154 -13.66 7.22 0.43
C ILE A 154 -14.00 8.67 0.09
N VAL A 155 -15.29 8.98 0.11
CA VAL A 155 -15.82 10.35 0.13
C VAL A 155 -16.45 10.61 1.50
N PHE A 156 -15.79 11.43 2.32
CA PHE A 156 -16.31 11.82 3.62
C PHE A 156 -17.38 12.90 3.50
N ARG A 157 -18.53 12.68 4.10
CA ARG A 157 -19.58 13.67 4.26
C ARG A 157 -19.52 14.25 5.67
N HIS A 158 -19.33 15.54 5.79
CA HIS A 158 -19.18 16.25 7.05
C HIS A 158 -19.92 17.59 7.01
N ASN A 159 -20.30 18.09 8.17
CA ASN A 159 -20.74 19.46 8.34
C ASN A 159 -19.53 20.39 8.45
N THR A 160 -19.61 21.55 7.83
CA THR A 160 -18.66 22.66 8.00
C THR A 160 -18.95 23.43 9.27
#